data_64738d076cdd8f1434bbdebd2cc24d14
#
_entry.id   64738d076cdd8f1434bbdebd2cc24d14
#
_cell.length_a   1.000
_cell.length_b   1.000
_cell.length_c   1.000
_cell.angle_alpha   90.00
_cell.angle_beta   90.00
_cell.angle_gamma   90.00
#
_symmetry.space_group_name_H-M   'P 1'
#
loop_
_entity.id
_entity.type
_entity.pdbx_description
1 polymer ?
#
loop_
_entity_poly.entity_id
_entity_poly.type
_entity_poly.pdbx_seq_one_letter_code
_entity_poly.pdbx_strand_id
1 'polypeptide(L)'
;MHREFYTRLISREHPLPEAFVPEHLIDIGLPFEAAPGDPKRLLEYQAAKAASQLFHACHRCGLNLWAVSGYRSYQRQKELFTGSPFVAEPGTSEHQSGLALDVSCPS
;
A
#
# COMPACT_ATOMS: atom_id res chain seq x y z
N MET A 1 -3.68 0.01 18.50
CA MET A 1 -3.83 0.44 17.11
C MET A 1 -4.57 1.76 17.05
N HIS A 2 -4.10 2.67 16.28
CA HIS A 2 -4.67 4.01 16.16
C HIS A 2 -5.70 4.05 15.03
N ARG A 3 -6.91 3.62 15.33
CA ARG A 3 -7.98 3.52 14.32
C ARG A 3 -8.30 4.86 13.68
N GLU A 4 -8.10 5.97 14.41
CA GLU A 4 -8.34 7.30 13.86
C GLU A 4 -7.51 7.59 12.61
N PHE A 5 -6.28 7.05 12.52
CA PHE A 5 -5.45 7.24 11.35
C PHE A 5 -6.01 6.56 10.11
N TYR A 6 -6.69 5.43 10.30
CA TYR A 6 -7.19 4.63 9.17
C TYR A 6 -8.59 5.06 8.74
N THR A 7 -9.29 5.80 9.57
CA THR A 7 -10.57 6.39 9.20
C THR A 7 -10.43 7.82 8.75
N ARG A 8 -9.23 8.41 8.89
CA ARG A 8 -8.93 9.78 8.51
C ARG A 8 -8.91 9.92 6.99
N LEU A 9 -9.55 10.97 6.48
CA LEU A 9 -9.47 11.31 5.06
C LEU A 9 -8.05 11.77 4.70
N ILE A 10 -7.40 11.04 3.82
CA ILE A 10 -6.07 11.37 3.33
C ILE A 10 -6.21 12.11 2.01
N SER A 11 -5.81 13.37 1.97
CA SER A 11 -5.96 14.23 0.79
C SER A 11 -5.00 15.42 0.88
N ARG A 12 -5.06 16.31 -0.10
CA ARG A 12 -4.27 17.55 -0.07
C ARG A 12 -4.65 18.44 1.12
N GLU A 13 -5.91 18.40 1.55
CA GLU A 13 -6.39 19.16 2.72
C GLU A 13 -6.04 18.48 4.02
N HIS A 14 -5.86 17.16 3.99
CA HIS A 14 -5.61 16.35 5.19
C HIS A 14 -4.44 15.38 4.94
N PRO A 15 -3.23 15.91 4.65
CA PRO A 15 -2.09 15.03 4.37
C PRO A 15 -1.61 14.32 5.63
N LEU A 16 -0.96 13.17 5.42
CA LEU A 16 -0.26 12.48 6.51
C LEU A 16 1.07 13.19 6.81
N PRO A 17 1.48 13.24 8.09
CA PRO A 17 2.79 13.77 8.43
C PRO A 17 3.92 13.01 7.75
N GLU A 18 5.03 13.70 7.51
CA GLU A 18 6.21 13.09 6.91
C GLU A 18 6.71 11.89 7.74
N ALA A 19 6.68 12.02 9.06
CA ALA A 19 7.16 10.97 9.96
C ALA A 19 6.15 9.86 10.21
N PHE A 20 4.95 9.94 9.62
CA PHE A 20 3.95 8.91 9.85
C PHE A 20 4.37 7.60 9.22
N VAL A 21 4.42 6.55 10.06
CA VAL A 21 4.64 5.17 9.63
C VAL A 21 3.62 4.30 10.34
N PRO A 22 2.89 3.44 9.62
CA PRO A 22 1.94 2.52 10.26
C PRO A 22 2.62 1.64 11.29
N GLU A 23 1.92 1.30 12.38
CA GLU A 23 2.48 0.53 13.49
C GLU A 23 2.83 -0.91 13.14
N HIS A 24 1.99 -1.55 12.34
CA HIS A 24 2.10 -2.98 12.08
C HIS A 24 2.23 -3.25 10.59
N LEU A 25 3.36 -2.86 10.02
CA LEU A 25 3.70 -3.19 8.64
C LEU A 25 4.31 -4.58 8.58
N ILE A 26 3.76 -5.43 7.73
CA ILE A 26 4.26 -6.80 7.54
C ILE A 26 4.32 -7.18 6.06
N ASP A 27 5.22 -8.12 5.76
CA ASP A 27 5.25 -8.82 4.47
C ASP A 27 4.62 -10.19 4.70
N ILE A 28 3.41 -10.39 4.19
CA ILE A 28 2.67 -11.63 4.40
C ILE A 28 2.99 -12.69 3.33
N GLY A 29 3.95 -12.43 2.46
CA GLY A 29 4.36 -13.43 1.47
C GLY A 29 3.48 -13.52 0.23
N LEU A 30 2.75 -12.47 -0.10
CA LEU A 30 1.98 -12.44 -1.35
C LEU A 30 2.93 -12.47 -2.55
N PRO A 31 2.44 -12.96 -3.72
CA PRO A 31 3.24 -12.84 -4.93
C PRO A 31 3.36 -11.36 -5.33
N PHE A 32 4.56 -10.83 -5.17
CA PHE A 32 4.88 -9.43 -5.46
C PHE A 32 5.84 -9.33 -6.63
N GLU A 33 5.70 -8.26 -7.41
CA GLU A 33 6.66 -7.89 -8.45
C GLU A 33 7.84 -7.10 -7.86
N ALA A 34 8.21 -7.39 -6.62
CA ALA A 34 9.29 -6.72 -5.91
C ALA A 34 10.13 -7.76 -5.16
N ALA A 35 11.42 -7.48 -5.01
CA ALA A 35 12.33 -8.37 -4.32
C ALA A 35 12.01 -8.46 -2.83
N PRO A 36 12.31 -9.61 -2.18
CA PRO A 36 12.18 -9.71 -0.73
C PRO A 36 12.97 -8.60 -0.03
N GLY A 37 12.37 -8.00 0.99
CA GLY A 37 12.96 -6.87 1.71
C GLY A 37 12.60 -5.50 1.16
N ASP A 38 12.02 -5.42 -0.05
CA ASP A 38 11.57 -4.14 -0.58
C ASP A 38 10.36 -3.64 0.22
N PRO A 39 10.38 -2.39 0.70
CA PRO A 39 9.26 -1.85 1.48
C PRO A 39 7.90 -1.87 0.77
N LYS A 40 7.86 -1.88 -0.56
CA LYS A 40 6.58 -2.00 -1.28
C LYS A 40 5.87 -3.32 -1.05
N ARG A 41 6.54 -4.33 -0.49
CA ARG A 41 5.93 -5.60 -0.11
C ARG A 41 5.18 -5.52 1.22
N LEU A 42 5.29 -4.40 1.93
CA LEU A 42 4.69 -4.24 3.25
C LEU A 42 3.27 -3.71 3.14
N LEU A 43 2.42 -4.20 4.03
CA LEU A 43 1.07 -3.70 4.24
C LEU A 43 0.81 -3.61 5.74
N GLU A 44 -0.12 -2.74 6.14
CA GLU A 44 -0.62 -2.77 7.50
C GLU A 44 -1.26 -4.15 7.75
N TYR A 45 -1.15 -4.65 8.97
CA TYR A 45 -1.51 -6.04 9.31
C TYR A 45 -2.93 -6.42 8.87
N GLN A 46 -3.92 -5.56 9.13
CA GLN A 46 -5.31 -5.85 8.76
C GLN A 46 -5.50 -5.87 7.23
N ALA A 47 -4.87 -4.92 6.55
CA ALA A 47 -4.89 -4.87 5.10
C ALA A 47 -4.18 -6.08 4.50
N ALA A 48 -3.08 -6.51 5.11
CA ALA A 48 -2.36 -7.70 4.65
C ALA A 48 -3.25 -8.95 4.76
N LYS A 49 -3.98 -9.10 5.86
CA LYS A 49 -4.91 -10.23 6.02
C LYS A 49 -6.01 -10.20 4.95
N ALA A 50 -6.61 -9.03 4.74
CA ALA A 50 -7.66 -8.89 3.73
C ALA A 50 -7.12 -9.19 2.32
N ALA A 51 -5.91 -8.71 2.00
CA ALA A 51 -5.27 -8.98 0.72
C ALA A 51 -5.00 -10.47 0.55
N SER A 52 -4.54 -11.15 1.60
CA SER A 52 -4.31 -12.61 1.54
C SER A 52 -5.59 -13.36 1.22
N GLN A 53 -6.71 -12.98 1.84
CA GLN A 53 -8.00 -13.59 1.58
C GLN A 53 -8.46 -13.34 0.13
N LEU A 54 -8.26 -12.12 -0.37
CA LEU A 54 -8.60 -11.77 -1.74
C LEU A 54 -7.78 -12.58 -2.75
N PHE A 55 -6.47 -12.67 -2.54
CA PHE A 55 -5.58 -13.41 -3.42
C PHE A 55 -5.95 -14.89 -3.44
N HIS A 56 -6.27 -15.45 -2.27
CA HIS A 56 -6.69 -16.86 -2.18
C HIS A 56 -8.00 -17.11 -2.92
N ALA A 57 -8.99 -16.23 -2.74
CA ALA A 57 -10.27 -16.35 -3.42
C ALA A 57 -10.13 -16.24 -4.94
N CYS A 58 -9.31 -15.30 -5.41
CA CYS A 58 -9.04 -15.15 -6.85
C CYS A 58 -8.36 -16.38 -7.42
N HIS A 59 -7.39 -16.93 -6.69
CA HIS A 59 -6.69 -18.14 -7.13
C HIS A 59 -7.66 -19.31 -7.30
N ARG A 60 -8.60 -19.47 -6.38
CA ARG A 60 -9.63 -20.53 -6.48
C ARG A 60 -10.54 -20.32 -7.68
N CYS A 61 -10.67 -19.10 -8.18
CA CYS A 61 -11.44 -18.79 -9.38
C CYS A 61 -10.61 -18.81 -10.66
N GLY A 62 -9.35 -19.24 -10.59
CA GLY A 62 -8.45 -19.30 -11.73
C GLY A 62 -7.76 -18.00 -12.06
N LEU A 63 -7.84 -17.00 -11.19
CA LEU A 63 -7.17 -15.71 -11.38
C LEU A 63 -5.91 -15.64 -10.51
N ASN A 64 -4.78 -15.36 -11.14
CA ASN A 64 -3.50 -15.22 -10.44
C ASN A 64 -3.12 -13.76 -10.35
N LEU A 65 -3.39 -13.15 -9.19
CA LEU A 65 -3.04 -11.76 -8.94
C LEU A 65 -1.56 -11.63 -8.60
N TRP A 66 -0.98 -10.51 -9.00
CA TRP A 66 0.34 -10.08 -8.56
C TRP A 66 0.21 -8.74 -7.87
N ALA A 67 0.81 -8.63 -6.70
CA ALA A 67 0.91 -7.37 -6.01
C ALA A 67 2.05 -6.55 -6.59
N VAL A 68 1.84 -5.26 -6.78
CA VAL A 68 2.82 -4.36 -7.37
C VAL A 68 3.41 -3.43 -6.33
N SER A 69 2.56 -2.79 -5.51
CA SER A 69 3.02 -1.83 -4.52
C SER A 69 2.04 -1.76 -3.36
N GLY A 70 2.53 -1.99 -2.15
CA GLY A 70 1.81 -1.79 -0.90
C GLY A 70 2.22 -0.49 -0.24
N TYR A 71 2.87 -0.58 0.93
CA TYR A 71 3.33 0.59 1.66
C TYR A 71 4.32 1.42 0.84
N ARG A 72 4.16 2.74 0.94
CA ARG A 72 5.08 3.70 0.35
C ARG A 72 5.30 4.83 1.34
N SER A 73 6.55 5.04 1.73
CA SER A 73 6.88 6.12 2.68
C SER A 73 6.65 7.49 2.07
N TYR A 74 6.56 8.50 2.94
CA TYR A 74 6.50 9.89 2.51
C TYR A 74 7.68 10.22 1.58
N GLN A 75 8.89 9.81 1.97
CA GLN A 75 10.10 10.09 1.20
C GLN A 75 10.04 9.44 -0.19
N ARG A 76 9.57 8.20 -0.28
CA ARG A 76 9.45 7.52 -1.57
C ARG A 76 8.42 8.20 -2.46
N GLN A 77 7.29 8.64 -1.89
CA GLN A 77 6.28 9.37 -2.63
C GLN A 77 6.84 10.70 -3.13
N LYS A 78 7.67 11.36 -2.32
CA LYS A 78 8.35 12.60 -2.70
C LYS A 78 9.28 12.38 -3.89
N GLU A 79 10.01 11.26 -3.92
CA GLU A 79 10.89 10.90 -5.04
C GLU A 79 10.09 10.65 -6.32
N LEU A 80 8.89 10.09 -6.20
CA LEU A 80 8.04 9.78 -7.34
C LEU A 80 7.25 11.00 -7.83
N PHE A 81 7.07 12.00 -6.97
CA PHE A 81 6.24 13.16 -7.29
C PHE A 81 6.98 14.09 -8.26
N THR A 82 6.40 14.29 -9.43
CA THR A 82 6.99 15.15 -10.48
C THR A 82 6.09 16.32 -10.83
N GLY A 83 5.05 16.58 -10.02
CA GLY A 83 4.05 17.60 -10.34
C GLY A 83 2.95 17.12 -11.26
N SER A 84 3.01 15.86 -11.71
CA SER A 84 1.97 15.28 -12.55
C SER A 84 0.68 15.11 -11.75
N PRO A 85 -0.50 15.34 -12.35
CA PRO A 85 -1.77 15.08 -11.69
C PRO A 85 -2.03 13.58 -11.45
N PHE A 86 -1.22 12.69 -12.09
CA PHE A 86 -1.37 11.24 -11.94
C PHE A 86 -0.57 10.66 -10.78
N VAL A 87 0.26 11.49 -10.12
CA VAL A 87 1.06 11.07 -8.97
C VAL A 87 0.69 11.95 -7.79
N ALA A 88 0.27 11.33 -6.68
CA ALA A 88 -0.14 12.06 -5.48
C ALA A 88 1.05 12.79 -4.85
N GLU A 89 0.79 13.96 -4.29
CA GLU A 89 1.78 14.68 -3.50
C GLU A 89 2.14 13.86 -2.24
N PRO A 90 3.38 14.02 -1.72
CA PRO A 90 3.75 13.38 -0.47
C PRO A 90 2.76 13.72 0.65
N GLY A 91 2.38 12.71 1.44
CA GLY A 91 1.39 12.86 2.50
C GLY A 91 -0.04 12.69 2.04
N THR A 92 -0.33 12.72 0.74
CA THR A 92 -1.69 12.58 0.21
C THR A 92 -1.94 11.22 -0.43
N SER A 93 -0.93 10.35 -0.47
CA SER A 93 -1.09 8.99 -1.00
C SER A 93 -1.58 8.04 0.09
N GLU A 94 -2.60 7.25 -0.24
CA GLU A 94 -3.11 6.22 0.66
C GLU A 94 -2.07 5.11 0.92
N HIS A 95 -1.08 4.95 0.03
CA HIS A 95 -0.01 3.98 0.22
C HIS A 95 0.81 4.25 1.47
N GLN A 96 0.89 5.50 1.94
CA GLN A 96 1.60 5.83 3.17
C GLN A 96 0.89 5.28 4.42
N SER A 97 -0.40 5.03 4.35
CA SER A 97 -1.16 4.43 5.46
C SER A 97 -0.91 2.92 5.58
N GLY A 98 -0.36 2.29 4.56
CA GLY A 98 -0.22 0.84 4.51
C GLY A 98 -1.51 0.12 4.17
N LEU A 99 -2.58 0.85 3.85
CA LEU A 99 -3.91 0.27 3.58
C LEU A 99 -4.20 0.12 2.08
N ALA A 100 -3.36 0.66 1.23
CA ALA A 100 -3.54 0.60 -0.21
C ALA A 100 -2.61 -0.44 -0.83
N LEU A 101 -3.10 -1.15 -1.83
CA LEU A 101 -2.34 -2.14 -2.57
C LEU A 101 -2.68 -2.05 -4.05
N ASP A 102 -1.67 -1.81 -4.87
CA ASP A 102 -1.82 -1.91 -6.32
C ASP A 102 -1.61 -3.36 -6.73
N VAL A 103 -2.49 -3.87 -7.55
CA VAL A 103 -2.42 -5.24 -8.04
C VAL A 103 -2.49 -5.27 -9.56
N SER A 104 -1.94 -6.35 -10.12
CA SER A 104 -1.98 -6.63 -11.55
C SER A 104 -2.53 -8.04 -11.73
N CYS A 105 -3.25 -8.24 -12.82
CA CYS A 105 -3.73 -9.57 -13.19
C CYS A 105 -3.19 -9.88 -14.59
N PRO A 106 -1.93 -10.37 -14.68
CA PRO A 106 -1.36 -10.74 -15.98
C PRO A 106 -2.15 -11.87 -16.59
N SER A 107 -2.43 -11.76 -17.85
CA SER A 107 -3.14 -12.79 -18.61
C SER A 107 -2.20 -13.87 -19.14
#